data_7814effb6683740c9f85a6906df014bb
#
_entry.id   7814effb6683740c9f85a6906df014bb
#
_cell.length_a   1.000
_cell.length_b   1.000
_cell.length_c   1.000
_cell.angle_alpha   90.00
_cell.angle_beta   90.00
_cell.angle_gamma   90.00
#
_symmetry.space_group_name_H-M   'P 1'
#
loop_
_entity.id
_entity.type
_entity.pdbx_description
1 polymer ?
#
loop_
_entity_poly.entity_id
_entity_poly.type
_entity_poly.pdbx_seq_one_letter_code
_entity_poly.pdbx_strand_id
1 'polypeptide(L)'
;MNTMLRKSVLGIAGLAFAGGLAAGPLNHDTTAPAAAVDARPVAVAVQADKPAVDMGKLIPHGVQGEQSRIELNDEQTANVKAIIAATKKAGMDERAAVVSIGTALQESKLENLGHLGDRNDHDSQGLFQQRPSSGWGSVEQITDPEYATMAFLKGLKQVDGWQDMPLTEAAQTVQVSAYPDHYAQWEQQAADLVAQHWNS
;
A
#
# COMPACT_ATOMS: atom_id res chain seq x y z
N MET A 1 -32.53 17.07 21.74
CA MET A 1 -33.32 17.27 20.50
C MET A 1 -32.44 16.86 19.35
N ASN A 2 -32.59 15.60 18.96
CA ASN A 2 -33.25 15.11 17.73
C ASN A 2 -32.59 15.64 16.47
N THR A 3 -32.05 14.88 15.64
CA THR A 3 -32.40 13.75 14.77
C THR A 3 -31.66 14.05 13.46
N MET A 4 -31.08 13.19 12.73
CA MET A 4 -31.63 12.14 11.89
C MET A 4 -30.57 11.20 11.30
N LEU A 5 -30.89 9.99 11.49
CA LEU A 5 -30.41 8.82 10.78
C LEU A 5 -30.83 8.88 9.29
N ARG A 6 -29.93 8.67 8.35
CA ARG A 6 -30.30 8.23 6.99
C ARG A 6 -29.51 7.01 6.60
N LYS A 7 -30.19 5.86 6.73
CA LYS A 7 -29.85 4.61 6.05
C LYS A 7 -30.16 4.76 4.57
N SER A 8 -29.25 4.36 3.69
CA SER A 8 -29.58 4.07 2.30
C SER A 8 -29.10 2.66 1.98
N VAL A 9 -30.07 1.78 1.85
CA VAL A 9 -29.96 0.43 1.29
C VAL A 9 -30.30 0.54 -0.19
N LEU A 10 -29.42 0.00 -1.06
CA LEU A 10 -29.74 -0.42 -2.44
C LEU A 10 -28.72 -1.52 -2.74
N GLY A 11 -29.06 -2.74 -3.03
CA GLY A 11 -30.08 -3.20 -3.99
C GLY A 11 -29.33 -4.06 -4.97
N ILE A 12 -29.36 -5.39 -4.74
CA ILE A 12 -28.75 -6.46 -5.56
C ILE A 12 -29.57 -6.56 -6.87
N ALA A 13 -28.90 -6.61 -8.03
CA ALA A 13 -29.49 -7.10 -9.26
C ALA A 13 -28.58 -8.18 -9.84
N GLY A 14 -28.98 -9.43 -9.66
CA GLY A 14 -28.42 -10.57 -10.36
C GLY A 14 -28.95 -10.63 -11.80
N LEU A 15 -28.07 -10.99 -12.74
CA LEU A 15 -28.48 -11.46 -14.07
C LEU A 15 -27.90 -12.85 -14.28
N ALA A 16 -28.80 -13.82 -14.25
CA ALA A 16 -28.55 -15.18 -14.73
C ALA A 16 -28.73 -15.19 -16.25
N PHE A 17 -27.80 -15.80 -16.99
CA PHE A 17 -28.03 -16.24 -18.37
C PHE A 17 -27.90 -17.74 -18.44
N ALA A 18 -29.04 -18.36 -18.75
CA ALA A 18 -29.16 -19.77 -19.01
C ALA A 18 -29.16 -20.03 -20.53
N GLY A 19 -28.52 -21.12 -20.93
CA GLY A 19 -29.05 -22.04 -21.89
C GLY A 19 -28.77 -21.82 -23.37
N GLY A 20 -28.27 -22.89 -23.98
CA GLY A 20 -28.38 -23.08 -25.41
C GLY A 20 -27.47 -24.19 -25.95
N LEU A 21 -27.88 -25.44 -25.75
CA LEU A 21 -27.39 -26.60 -26.52
C LEU A 21 -28.05 -26.59 -27.91
N ALA A 22 -27.25 -26.67 -28.98
CA ALA A 22 -27.73 -27.08 -30.29
C ALA A 22 -26.72 -28.07 -30.89
N ALA A 23 -27.18 -29.29 -31.04
CA ALA A 23 -26.53 -30.36 -31.78
C ALA A 23 -26.97 -30.32 -33.26
N GLY A 24 -26.03 -30.58 -34.18
CA GLY A 24 -26.33 -30.82 -35.60
C GLY A 24 -25.08 -31.25 -36.36
N PRO A 25 -25.19 -31.97 -37.48
CA PRO A 25 -24.69 -33.34 -37.62
C PRO A 25 -23.36 -33.48 -38.39
N LEU A 26 -22.80 -34.66 -38.23
CA LEU A 26 -21.63 -35.24 -38.93
C LEU A 26 -21.73 -35.18 -40.47
N ASN A 27 -20.65 -34.79 -41.12
CA ASN A 27 -20.38 -35.28 -42.48
C ASN A 27 -18.88 -35.51 -42.72
N HIS A 28 -18.65 -36.56 -43.48
CA HIS A 28 -17.46 -37.34 -43.75
C HIS A 28 -16.36 -36.67 -44.58
N ASP A 29 -15.15 -37.23 -44.35
CA ASP A 29 -14.05 -37.48 -45.27
C ASP A 29 -13.51 -36.34 -46.16
N THR A 30 -12.27 -36.00 -45.86
CA THR A 30 -11.25 -35.90 -46.92
C THR A 30 -9.85 -36.06 -46.34
N THR A 31 -9.17 -37.10 -46.75
CA THR A 31 -7.76 -37.40 -46.46
C THR A 31 -6.86 -36.36 -47.12
N ALA A 32 -6.03 -35.67 -46.36
CA ALA A 32 -4.89 -34.91 -46.86
C ALA A 32 -3.67 -35.17 -46.03
N PRO A 33 -2.45 -35.16 -46.59
CA PRO A 33 -1.27 -35.75 -46.01
C PRO A 33 -0.71 -34.93 -44.83
N ALA A 34 -0.18 -35.66 -43.83
CA ALA A 34 0.47 -35.14 -42.66
C ALA A 34 1.71 -34.29 -43.05
N ALA A 35 1.60 -33.00 -42.83
CA ALA A 35 2.76 -32.13 -42.75
C ALA A 35 3.36 -32.30 -41.35
N ALA A 36 4.63 -32.73 -41.29
CA ALA A 36 5.40 -32.80 -40.07
C ALA A 36 5.54 -31.39 -39.47
N VAL A 37 4.84 -31.11 -38.40
CA VAL A 37 5.06 -29.93 -37.59
C VAL A 37 6.29 -30.17 -36.72
N ASP A 38 7.34 -29.45 -37.09
CA ASP A 38 8.58 -29.34 -36.30
C ASP A 38 8.23 -28.68 -34.96
N ALA A 39 7.99 -29.51 -33.94
CA ALA A 39 7.71 -29.06 -32.59
C ALA A 39 9.01 -28.56 -31.94
N ARG A 40 9.38 -27.31 -32.21
CA ARG A 40 10.37 -26.63 -31.41
C ARG A 40 9.84 -26.51 -29.99
N PRO A 41 10.61 -26.96 -28.96
CA PRO A 41 10.19 -26.72 -27.60
C PRO A 41 10.19 -25.22 -27.34
N VAL A 42 9.00 -24.67 -27.11
CA VAL A 42 8.87 -23.32 -26.55
C VAL A 42 9.46 -23.41 -25.15
N ALA A 43 10.64 -22.85 -24.97
CA ALA A 43 11.22 -22.67 -23.65
C ALA A 43 10.28 -21.72 -22.89
N VAL A 44 9.41 -22.26 -22.04
CA VAL A 44 8.71 -21.50 -21.03
C VAL A 44 9.78 -20.99 -20.11
N ALA A 45 10.09 -19.69 -20.24
CA ALA A 45 10.93 -19.00 -19.28
C ALA A 45 10.22 -19.12 -17.92
N VAL A 46 10.68 -20.01 -17.07
CA VAL A 46 10.32 -20.03 -15.66
C VAL A 46 10.84 -18.70 -15.12
N GLN A 47 9.92 -17.74 -14.96
CA GLN A 47 10.23 -16.55 -14.18
C GLN A 47 10.57 -17.07 -12.79
N ALA A 48 11.82 -16.87 -12.38
CA ALA A 48 12.22 -17.15 -11.02
C ALA A 48 11.28 -16.34 -10.11
N ASP A 49 10.45 -17.03 -9.34
CA ASP A 49 9.59 -16.41 -8.34
C ASP A 49 10.51 -15.60 -7.42
N LYS A 50 10.32 -14.28 -7.44
CA LYS A 50 10.93 -13.42 -6.43
C LYS A 50 10.48 -13.94 -5.07
N PRO A 51 11.38 -14.04 -4.07
CA PRO A 51 10.98 -14.53 -2.76
C PRO A 51 9.80 -13.70 -2.25
N ALA A 52 8.72 -14.40 -1.91
CA ALA A 52 7.53 -13.76 -1.33
C ALA A 52 7.93 -13.13 0.01
N VAL A 53 7.45 -11.91 0.24
CA VAL A 53 7.67 -11.23 1.51
C VAL A 53 6.87 -11.95 2.61
N ASP A 54 7.51 -12.20 3.74
CA ASP A 54 6.86 -12.89 4.87
C ASP A 54 5.91 -11.94 5.61
N MET A 55 4.60 -12.14 5.44
CA MET A 55 3.56 -11.32 6.07
C MET A 55 3.64 -11.34 7.61
N GLY A 56 4.12 -12.42 8.22
CA GLY A 56 4.33 -12.50 9.66
C GLY A 56 5.39 -11.52 10.16
N LYS A 57 6.40 -11.21 9.34
CA LYS A 57 7.40 -10.18 9.64
C LYS A 57 6.88 -8.77 9.38
N LEU A 58 5.95 -8.61 8.43
CA LEU A 58 5.34 -7.32 8.13
C LEU A 58 4.37 -6.88 9.23
N ILE A 59 3.64 -7.83 9.83
CA ILE A 59 2.61 -7.59 10.86
C ILE A 59 2.85 -8.54 12.05
N PRO A 60 3.88 -8.28 12.88
CA PRO A 60 4.32 -9.23 13.92
C PRO A 60 3.26 -9.53 14.99
N HIS A 61 2.33 -8.62 15.23
CA HIS A 61 1.24 -8.79 16.21
C HIS A 61 -0.14 -9.04 15.60
N GLY A 62 -0.20 -9.25 14.27
CA GLY A 62 -1.46 -9.19 13.55
C GLY A 62 -2.06 -7.78 13.51
N VAL A 63 -3.06 -7.58 12.65
CA VAL A 63 -3.73 -6.28 12.53
C VAL A 63 -4.58 -5.98 13.76
N GLN A 64 -4.58 -4.72 14.19
CA GLN A 64 -5.36 -4.28 15.33
C GLN A 64 -6.57 -3.46 14.88
N GLY A 65 -7.74 -3.83 15.40
CA GLY A 65 -8.98 -3.13 15.11
C GLY A 65 -9.49 -3.29 13.68
N GLU A 66 -10.47 -2.47 13.33
CA GLU A 66 -11.03 -2.42 11.98
C GLU A 66 -10.00 -1.83 11.01
N GLN A 67 -9.84 -2.47 9.84
CA GLN A 67 -8.87 -2.05 8.85
C GLN A 67 -9.53 -1.18 7.77
N SER A 68 -8.87 -0.09 7.43
CA SER A 68 -9.24 0.81 6.34
C SER A 68 -8.46 0.49 5.07
N ARG A 69 -9.05 0.84 3.93
CA ARG A 69 -8.41 0.71 2.62
C ARG A 69 -8.88 1.82 1.70
N ILE A 70 -7.96 2.35 0.91
CA ILE A 70 -8.25 3.28 -0.20
C ILE A 70 -7.69 2.72 -1.50
N GLU A 71 -8.34 3.06 -2.61
CA GLU A 71 -7.76 2.86 -3.94
C GLU A 71 -6.71 3.95 -4.20
N LEU A 72 -5.53 3.55 -4.67
CA LEU A 72 -4.43 4.47 -4.94
C LEU A 72 -4.46 4.93 -6.39
N ASN A 73 -4.24 6.23 -6.61
CA ASN A 73 -3.92 6.76 -7.92
C ASN A 73 -2.41 6.58 -8.25
N ASP A 74 -2.00 7.02 -9.44
CA ASP A 74 -0.62 6.86 -9.92
C ASP A 74 0.39 7.65 -9.06
N GLU A 75 0.02 8.83 -8.59
CA GLU A 75 0.87 9.65 -7.69
C GLU A 75 1.06 8.98 -6.33
N GLN A 76 -0.01 8.52 -5.70
CA GLN A 76 0.06 7.80 -4.44
C GLN A 76 0.87 6.50 -4.57
N THR A 77 0.73 5.80 -5.69
CA THR A 77 1.54 4.61 -5.99
C THR A 77 3.02 4.97 -6.17
N ALA A 78 3.33 6.09 -6.81
CA ALA A 78 4.70 6.58 -6.92
C ALA A 78 5.28 6.95 -5.54
N ASN A 79 4.48 7.54 -4.66
CA ASN A 79 4.88 7.86 -3.29
C ASN A 79 5.15 6.59 -2.46
N VAL A 80 4.35 5.52 -2.60
CA VAL A 80 4.66 4.21 -2.00
C VAL A 80 6.04 3.71 -2.44
N LYS A 81 6.33 3.76 -3.73
CA LYS A 81 7.63 3.32 -4.27
C LYS A 81 8.79 4.19 -3.77
N ALA A 82 8.57 5.50 -3.65
CA ALA A 82 9.56 6.42 -3.10
C ALA A 82 9.86 6.13 -1.62
N ILE A 83 8.84 5.86 -0.80
CA ILE A 83 9.00 5.45 0.60
C ILE A 83 9.81 4.13 0.68
N ILE A 84 9.46 3.13 -0.12
CA ILE A 84 10.19 1.85 -0.17
C ILE A 84 11.66 2.06 -0.57
N ALA A 85 11.91 2.86 -1.60
CA ALA A 85 13.26 3.15 -2.06
C ALA A 85 14.10 3.86 -0.97
N ALA A 86 13.52 4.86 -0.30
CA ALA A 86 14.16 5.54 0.82
C ALA A 86 14.43 4.60 2.01
N THR A 87 13.51 3.69 2.31
CA THR A 87 13.69 2.68 3.36
C THR A 87 14.87 1.75 3.06
N LYS A 88 14.95 1.26 1.83
CA LYS A 88 16.10 0.44 1.37
C LYS A 88 17.41 1.24 1.44
N LYS A 89 17.41 2.49 0.99
CA LYS A 89 18.56 3.41 1.05
C LYS A 89 19.01 3.66 2.49
N ALA A 90 18.07 3.70 3.45
CA ALA A 90 18.36 3.79 4.88
C ALA A 90 18.94 2.49 5.48
N GLY A 91 19.02 1.39 4.70
CA GLY A 91 19.42 0.07 5.15
C GLY A 91 18.46 -0.54 6.16
N MET A 92 17.15 -0.25 6.01
CA MET A 92 16.08 -0.80 6.84
C MET A 92 15.26 -1.83 6.06
N ASP A 93 14.54 -2.65 6.79
CA ASP A 93 13.79 -3.79 6.27
C ASP A 93 12.36 -3.46 5.84
N GLU A 94 11.63 -4.48 5.41
CA GLU A 94 10.25 -4.40 4.97
C GLU A 94 9.31 -3.88 6.07
N ARG A 95 9.57 -4.23 7.33
CA ARG A 95 8.75 -3.75 8.46
C ARG A 95 8.85 -2.23 8.61
N ALA A 96 10.02 -1.64 8.42
CA ALA A 96 10.18 -0.18 8.44
C ALA A 96 9.38 0.50 7.31
N ALA A 97 9.30 -0.12 6.13
CA ALA A 97 8.46 0.38 5.05
C ALA A 97 6.97 0.29 5.40
N VAL A 98 6.51 -0.78 6.06
CA VAL A 98 5.12 -0.91 6.54
C VAL A 98 4.79 0.22 7.52
N VAL A 99 5.64 0.46 8.52
CA VAL A 99 5.42 1.54 9.50
C VAL A 99 5.39 2.90 8.79
N SER A 100 6.30 3.16 7.85
CA SER A 100 6.36 4.42 7.11
C SER A 100 5.13 4.63 6.22
N ILE A 101 4.70 3.62 5.46
CA ILE A 101 3.53 3.69 4.58
C ILE A 101 2.25 3.82 5.40
N GLY A 102 2.09 3.05 6.48
CA GLY A 102 0.95 3.17 7.38
C GLY A 102 0.85 4.56 8.02
N THR A 103 1.99 5.15 8.37
CA THR A 103 2.06 6.54 8.84
C THR A 103 1.60 7.51 7.75
N ALA A 104 2.17 7.45 6.55
CA ALA A 104 1.79 8.34 5.45
C ALA A 104 0.33 8.16 5.01
N LEU A 105 -0.22 6.94 5.08
CA LEU A 105 -1.66 6.69 4.88
C LEU A 105 -2.52 7.42 5.90
N GLN A 106 -2.12 7.44 7.17
CA GLN A 106 -2.85 8.17 8.21
C GLN A 106 -2.72 9.68 8.04
N GLU A 107 -1.53 10.19 7.79
CA GLU A 107 -1.24 11.62 7.79
C GLU A 107 -1.79 12.34 6.55
N SER A 108 -1.63 11.75 5.37
CA SER A 108 -1.94 12.43 4.10
C SER A 108 -2.68 11.55 3.09
N LYS A 109 -3.01 10.30 3.41
CA LYS A 109 -3.47 9.31 2.44
C LYS A 109 -2.47 9.08 1.30
N LEU A 110 -1.18 9.18 1.59
CA LEU A 110 -0.09 9.11 0.60
C LEU A 110 -0.10 10.27 -0.43
N GLU A 111 -0.78 11.35 -0.15
CA GLU A 111 -0.71 12.58 -0.95
C GLU A 111 0.43 13.47 -0.45
N ASN A 112 1.27 13.96 -1.36
CA ASN A 112 2.36 14.87 -0.98
C ASN A 112 1.85 16.30 -0.85
N LEU A 113 1.12 16.56 0.24
CA LEU A 113 0.36 17.78 0.46
C LEU A 113 1.26 18.99 0.69
N GLY A 114 1.04 20.07 -0.08
CA GLY A 114 1.56 21.38 0.22
C GLY A 114 0.77 22.08 1.33
N HIS A 115 1.06 23.37 1.55
CA HIS A 115 0.32 24.17 2.52
C HIS A 115 -1.14 24.40 2.09
N LEU A 116 -2.09 23.99 2.94
CA LEU A 116 -3.52 24.00 2.65
C LEU A 116 -4.25 25.29 3.06
N GLY A 117 -3.51 26.39 3.30
CA GLY A 117 -4.08 27.65 3.76
C GLY A 117 -4.72 27.52 5.14
N ASP A 118 -5.92 28.11 5.33
CA ASP A 118 -6.64 28.11 6.61
C ASP A 118 -7.06 26.71 7.10
N ARG A 119 -6.96 25.70 6.23
CA ARG A 119 -7.26 24.29 6.58
C ARG A 119 -6.04 23.52 7.04
N ASN A 120 -4.87 24.13 7.01
CA ASN A 120 -3.62 23.48 7.39
C ASN A 120 -3.56 23.28 8.90
N ASP A 121 -3.13 22.11 9.34
CA ASP A 121 -2.77 21.92 10.75
C ASP A 121 -1.40 22.58 10.99
N HIS A 122 -1.42 23.82 11.41
CA HIS A 122 -0.26 24.69 11.58
C HIS A 122 0.54 24.83 10.27
N ASP A 123 1.80 24.38 10.24
CA ASP A 123 2.69 24.41 9.08
C ASP A 123 3.00 22.98 8.54
N SER A 124 2.14 21.99 8.87
CA SER A 124 2.30 20.59 8.45
C SER A 124 2.22 20.45 6.95
N GLN A 125 3.15 19.73 6.32
CA GLN A 125 3.19 19.48 4.88
C GLN A 125 3.82 18.10 4.56
N GLY A 126 3.68 17.69 3.31
CA GLY A 126 4.26 16.46 2.78
C GLY A 126 3.53 15.19 3.19
N LEU A 127 4.12 14.05 2.82
CA LEU A 127 3.55 12.71 3.06
C LEU A 127 3.31 12.40 4.53
N PHE A 128 4.18 12.89 5.41
CA PHE A 128 4.16 12.62 6.84
C PHE A 128 3.60 13.79 7.67
N GLN A 129 3.04 14.81 7.03
CA GLN A 129 2.56 16.03 7.68
C GLN A 129 3.58 16.60 8.69
N GLN A 130 4.85 16.61 8.27
CA GLN A 130 5.96 17.13 9.06
C GLN A 130 5.91 18.66 9.10
N ARG A 131 6.45 19.24 10.19
CA ARG A 131 6.35 20.67 10.46
C ARG A 131 7.73 21.30 10.47
N PRO A 132 8.01 22.31 9.62
CA PRO A 132 9.23 23.10 9.71
C PRO A 132 9.46 23.70 11.10
N SER A 133 8.41 24.24 11.72
CA SER A 133 8.48 24.80 13.07
C SER A 133 8.87 23.80 14.16
N SER A 134 8.69 22.50 13.91
CA SER A 134 9.09 21.40 14.81
C SER A 134 10.46 20.81 14.46
N GLY A 135 11.19 21.42 13.51
CA GLY A 135 12.57 21.03 13.19
C GLY A 135 12.70 19.83 12.22
N TRP A 136 11.63 19.46 11.53
CA TRP A 136 11.66 18.36 10.56
C TRP A 136 12.43 18.69 9.28
N GLY A 137 12.61 19.97 8.95
CA GLY A 137 13.31 20.45 7.76
C GLY A 137 12.63 21.67 7.16
N SER A 138 13.18 22.20 6.05
CA SER A 138 12.52 23.25 5.28
C SER A 138 11.29 22.69 4.53
N VAL A 139 10.42 23.56 4.02
CA VAL A 139 9.26 23.15 3.22
C VAL A 139 9.68 22.28 2.05
N GLU A 140 10.72 22.67 1.32
CA GLU A 140 11.24 21.90 0.18
C GLU A 140 11.72 20.50 0.60
N GLN A 141 12.28 20.38 1.80
CA GLN A 141 12.75 19.10 2.33
C GLN A 141 11.59 18.18 2.76
N ILE A 142 10.66 18.68 3.54
CA ILE A 142 9.52 17.84 4.03
C ILE A 142 8.51 17.50 2.93
N THR A 143 8.51 18.22 1.82
CA THR A 143 7.72 17.88 0.62
C THR A 143 8.52 17.08 -0.43
N ASP A 144 9.78 16.76 -0.16
CA ASP A 144 10.53 15.75 -0.90
C ASP A 144 10.27 14.36 -0.29
N PRO A 145 9.68 13.39 -1.02
CA PRO A 145 9.31 12.09 -0.46
C PRO A 145 10.48 11.29 0.10
N GLU A 146 11.67 11.41 -0.50
CA GLU A 146 12.87 10.71 -0.01
C GLU A 146 13.34 11.34 1.31
N TYR A 147 13.50 12.67 1.35
CA TYR A 147 13.93 13.36 2.56
C TYR A 147 12.96 13.14 3.72
N ALA A 148 11.67 13.36 3.49
CA ALA A 148 10.63 13.18 4.51
C ALA A 148 10.62 11.77 5.10
N THR A 149 10.75 10.74 4.23
CA THR A 149 10.86 9.34 4.67
C THR A 149 12.16 9.11 5.47
N MET A 150 13.30 9.61 5.01
CA MET A 150 14.57 9.47 5.72
C MET A 150 14.53 10.13 7.10
N ALA A 151 13.89 11.30 7.21
CA ALA A 151 13.69 11.98 8.48
C ALA A 151 12.82 11.16 9.45
N PHE A 152 11.71 10.60 8.98
CA PHE A 152 10.86 9.69 9.75
C PHE A 152 11.64 8.44 10.20
N LEU A 153 12.34 7.76 9.29
CA LEU A 153 13.12 6.55 9.58
C LEU A 153 14.27 6.82 10.57
N LYS A 154 14.86 8.02 10.53
CA LYS A 154 15.84 8.42 11.52
C LYS A 154 15.23 8.46 12.92
N GLY A 155 14.00 8.95 13.06
CA GLY A 155 13.25 8.91 14.31
C GLY A 155 12.94 7.45 14.71
N LEU A 156 12.43 6.65 13.78
CA LEU A 156 12.06 5.25 14.03
C LEU A 156 13.25 4.41 14.52
N LYS A 157 14.45 4.64 14.00
CA LYS A 157 15.69 3.97 14.47
C LYS A 157 16.03 4.25 15.94
N GLN A 158 15.51 5.30 16.54
CA GLN A 158 15.73 5.62 17.94
C GLN A 158 14.70 5.00 18.89
N VAL A 159 13.69 4.33 18.34
CA VAL A 159 12.66 3.65 19.13
C VAL A 159 13.11 2.22 19.39
N ASP A 160 13.44 1.91 20.62
CA ASP A 160 13.89 0.57 21.02
C ASP A 160 12.79 -0.47 20.76
N GLY A 161 13.13 -1.54 20.03
CA GLY A 161 12.21 -2.64 19.74
C GLY A 161 11.09 -2.32 18.72
N TRP A 162 11.19 -1.25 17.95
CA TRP A 162 10.16 -0.84 17.00
C TRP A 162 9.73 -1.95 16.03
N GLN A 163 10.62 -2.90 15.73
CA GLN A 163 10.36 -4.03 14.83
C GLN A 163 9.23 -4.94 15.36
N ASP A 164 9.20 -5.10 16.68
CA ASP A 164 8.23 -5.94 17.40
C ASP A 164 7.10 -5.12 18.06
N MET A 165 6.96 -3.85 17.70
CA MET A 165 5.83 -3.02 18.16
C MET A 165 4.64 -3.13 17.20
N PRO A 166 3.39 -3.00 17.70
CA PRO A 166 2.25 -2.65 16.85
C PRO A 166 2.55 -1.40 16.02
N LEU A 167 2.08 -1.36 14.76
CA LEU A 167 2.33 -0.23 13.86
C LEU A 167 2.00 1.11 14.52
N THR A 168 0.85 1.17 15.20
CA THR A 168 0.38 2.41 15.83
C THR A 168 1.32 2.92 16.91
N GLU A 169 1.92 2.03 17.72
CA GLU A 169 2.87 2.40 18.77
C GLU A 169 4.18 2.93 18.17
N ALA A 170 4.71 2.23 17.16
CA ALA A 170 5.93 2.62 16.48
C ALA A 170 5.76 3.99 15.77
N ALA A 171 4.67 4.17 15.02
CA ALA A 171 4.36 5.42 14.32
C ALA A 171 4.16 6.58 15.30
N GLN A 172 3.36 6.37 16.36
CA GLN A 172 3.05 7.37 17.37
C GLN A 172 4.30 7.87 18.10
N THR A 173 5.24 6.97 18.43
CA THR A 173 6.47 7.35 19.12
C THR A 173 7.32 8.32 18.30
N VAL A 174 7.26 8.23 16.96
CA VAL A 174 7.97 9.15 16.06
C VAL A 174 7.19 10.43 15.80
N GLN A 175 5.88 10.33 15.52
CA GLN A 175 5.03 11.45 15.08
C GLN A 175 4.46 12.29 16.21
N VAL A 176 4.25 11.70 17.40
CA VAL A 176 3.63 12.38 18.57
C VAL A 176 2.29 13.02 18.19
N SER A 177 1.44 12.25 17.48
CA SER A 177 0.14 12.71 17.00
C SER A 177 -0.89 12.85 18.13
N ALA A 178 -1.89 13.71 17.95
CA ALA A 178 -3.03 13.83 18.86
C ALA A 178 -3.97 12.59 18.84
N TYR A 179 -3.83 11.71 17.83
CA TYR A 179 -4.66 10.53 17.63
C TYR A 179 -3.81 9.26 17.58
N PRO A 180 -3.28 8.78 18.73
CA PRO A 180 -2.26 7.74 18.78
C PRO A 180 -2.70 6.40 18.18
N ASP A 181 -3.99 6.06 18.23
CA ASP A 181 -4.50 4.75 17.80
C ASP A 181 -4.91 4.71 16.32
N HIS A 182 -4.94 5.86 15.63
CA HIS A 182 -5.48 5.95 14.28
C HIS A 182 -4.60 5.31 13.21
N TYR A 183 -3.32 5.07 13.48
CA TYR A 183 -2.41 4.42 12.52
C TYR A 183 -2.74 2.93 12.34
N ALA A 184 -3.29 2.27 13.37
CA ALA A 184 -3.58 0.84 13.36
C ALA A 184 -4.48 0.40 12.19
N GLN A 185 -5.44 1.23 11.79
CA GLN A 185 -6.38 0.93 10.70
C GLN A 185 -5.70 0.75 9.32
N TRP A 186 -4.45 1.17 9.15
CA TRP A 186 -3.73 1.14 7.88
C TRP A 186 -2.72 0.00 7.76
N GLU A 187 -2.53 -0.80 8.82
CA GLU A 187 -1.45 -1.79 8.87
C GLU A 187 -1.58 -2.86 7.78
N GLN A 188 -2.80 -3.36 7.53
CA GLN A 188 -3.01 -4.36 6.47
C GLN A 188 -2.72 -3.78 5.09
N GLN A 189 -3.23 -2.59 4.76
CA GLN A 189 -2.97 -1.99 3.46
C GLN A 189 -1.49 -1.67 3.27
N ALA A 190 -0.82 -1.16 4.29
CA ALA A 190 0.61 -0.87 4.24
C ALA A 190 1.44 -2.14 3.98
N ALA A 191 1.12 -3.24 4.66
CA ALA A 191 1.78 -4.52 4.46
C ALA A 191 1.55 -5.10 3.05
N ASP A 192 0.32 -5.03 2.54
CA ASP A 192 -0.01 -5.45 1.17
C ASP A 192 0.79 -4.66 0.13
N LEU A 193 0.92 -3.33 0.30
CA LEU A 193 1.69 -2.45 -0.59
C LEU A 193 3.18 -2.77 -0.56
N VAL A 194 3.73 -3.06 0.63
CA VAL A 194 5.12 -3.50 0.75
C VAL A 194 5.31 -4.85 0.07
N ALA A 195 4.46 -5.83 0.33
CA ALA A 195 4.54 -7.15 -0.30
C ALA A 195 4.50 -7.06 -1.83
N GLN A 196 3.68 -6.16 -2.37
CA GLN A 196 3.53 -5.93 -3.81
C GLN A 196 4.77 -5.24 -4.43
N HIS A 197 5.34 -4.25 -3.76
CA HIS A 197 6.31 -3.33 -4.36
C HIS A 197 7.75 -3.49 -3.85
N TRP A 198 7.99 -4.23 -2.76
CA TRP A 198 9.33 -4.35 -2.20
C TRP A 198 10.35 -4.92 -3.17
N ASN A 199 9.98 -5.91 -3.96
CA ASN A 199 10.86 -6.59 -4.92
C ASN A 199 10.63 -6.14 -6.39
N SER A 200 9.88 -5.07 -6.62
CA SER A 200 9.60 -4.55 -7.96
C SER A 200 10.75 -3.71 -8.53
#